data_05769e720a2cb2bffaf86e0f3d07597c
#
_entry.id   05769e720a2cb2bffaf86e0f3d07597c
#
_cell.length_a   1.000
_cell.length_b   1.000
_cell.length_c   1.000
_cell.angle_alpha   90.00
_cell.angle_beta   90.00
_cell.angle_gamma   90.00
#
_symmetry.space_group_name_H-M   'P 1'
#
loop_
_entity.id
_entity.type
_entity.pdbx_description
1 polymer ?
#
loop_
_entity_poly.entity_id
_entity_poly.type
_entity_poly.pdbx_seq_one_letter_code
_entity_poly.pdbx_strand_id
1 'polypeptide(L)'
;SPASYSIAALKGPTAMGLVKLMQDSESGETSGNDYTFTLAGSADEVTPALIKGELDMACVPANLAAVLYGKTEGVVEVLAVNTLGVLYIVENGESVQSIADLKGQTIVAAGKGSTPEYALRYLLSENGIDPDNDVTIDWKSEHSECVAALASGQATIALLPQPFVTVAQSKIEGLRMALDLNAEWDALDN
;
A
#
# COMPACT_ATOMS: atom_id res chain seq x y z
N SER A 1 -19.59 -14.39 27.23
CA SER A 1 -18.32 -13.70 27.56
C SER A 1 -17.85 -13.00 26.29
N PRO A 2 -17.23 -11.82 26.40
CA PRO A 2 -16.56 -11.19 25.24
C PRO A 2 -15.59 -12.16 24.59
N ALA A 3 -15.54 -12.17 23.27
CA ALA A 3 -14.50 -12.89 22.53
C ALA A 3 -13.30 -11.93 22.35
N SER A 4 -12.08 -12.48 22.39
CA SER A 4 -10.85 -11.72 22.17
C SER A 4 -10.31 -12.07 20.78
N TYR A 5 -9.98 -11.03 20.01
CA TYR A 5 -9.44 -11.19 18.65
C TYR A 5 -8.13 -10.44 18.49
N SER A 6 -7.18 -11.07 17.82
CA SER A 6 -5.91 -10.48 17.40
C SER A 6 -5.98 -10.08 15.92
N ILE A 7 -5.71 -8.80 15.63
CA ILE A 7 -5.78 -8.26 14.28
C ILE A 7 -4.43 -7.63 13.92
N ALA A 8 -3.85 -8.06 12.80
CA ALA A 8 -2.68 -7.40 12.24
C ALA A 8 -3.04 -6.57 11.00
N ALA A 9 -2.32 -5.49 10.78
CA ALA A 9 -2.39 -4.68 9.56
C ALA A 9 -1.02 -4.17 9.18
N LEU A 10 -0.85 -3.82 7.90
CA LEU A 10 0.38 -3.18 7.43
C LEU A 10 0.29 -1.67 7.68
N LYS A 11 1.42 -1.06 8.04
CA LYS A 11 1.55 0.41 8.12
C LYS A 11 1.23 1.00 6.75
N GLY A 12 0.11 1.71 6.63
CA GLY A 12 -0.37 2.28 5.38
C GLY A 12 -1.86 2.05 5.14
N PRO A 13 -2.30 1.90 3.87
CA PRO A 13 -3.72 1.85 3.50
C PRO A 13 -4.49 0.74 4.20
N THR A 14 -3.90 -0.44 4.37
CA THR A 14 -4.58 -1.59 4.99
C THR A 14 -4.98 -1.33 6.44
N ALA A 15 -4.19 -0.52 7.18
CA ALA A 15 -4.50 -0.15 8.55
C ALA A 15 -5.52 1.01 8.64
N MET A 16 -5.61 1.85 7.61
CA MET A 16 -6.54 3.01 7.64
C MET A 16 -8.00 2.59 7.82
N GLY A 17 -8.40 1.46 7.24
CA GLY A 17 -9.75 0.92 7.38
C GLY A 17 -10.08 0.44 8.81
N LEU A 18 -9.06 0.26 9.67
CA LEU A 18 -9.23 -0.17 11.06
C LEU A 18 -9.20 0.96 12.09
N VAL A 19 -8.86 2.20 11.68
CA VAL A 19 -8.59 3.32 12.63
C VAL A 19 -9.77 3.54 13.60
N LYS A 20 -10.99 3.49 13.09
CA LYS A 20 -12.18 3.64 13.94
C LYS A 20 -12.30 2.51 14.97
N LEU A 21 -12.10 1.26 14.53
CA LEU A 21 -12.15 0.11 15.45
C LEU A 21 -11.03 0.16 16.49
N MET A 22 -9.83 0.62 16.11
CA MET A 22 -8.73 0.81 17.04
C MET A 22 -9.08 1.85 18.11
N GLN A 23 -9.64 3.00 17.70
CA GLN A 23 -10.07 4.06 18.60
C GLN A 23 -11.16 3.57 19.56
N ASP A 24 -12.18 2.88 19.04
CA ASP A 24 -13.29 2.37 19.85
C ASP A 24 -12.82 1.31 20.85
N SER A 25 -11.84 0.49 20.45
CA SER A 25 -11.23 -0.49 21.34
C SER A 25 -10.45 0.17 22.47
N GLU A 26 -9.68 1.22 22.20
CA GLU A 26 -8.92 1.98 23.20
C GLU A 26 -9.86 2.71 24.17
N SER A 27 -10.98 3.24 23.70
CA SER A 27 -11.97 3.94 24.53
C SER A 27 -12.94 3.01 25.27
N GLY A 28 -12.87 1.68 25.01
CA GLY A 28 -13.78 0.70 25.60
C GLY A 28 -15.19 0.74 25.01
N GLU A 29 -15.36 1.33 23.82
CA GLU A 29 -16.66 1.48 23.15
C GLU A 29 -17.02 0.26 22.28
N THR A 30 -16.13 -0.72 22.14
CA THR A 30 -16.41 -1.97 21.42
C THR A 30 -17.33 -2.85 22.23
N SER A 31 -18.59 -2.93 21.83
CA SER A 31 -19.59 -3.75 22.53
C SER A 31 -19.34 -5.23 22.32
N GLY A 32 -18.94 -5.95 23.36
CA GLY A 32 -18.96 -7.39 23.46
C GLY A 32 -17.73 -8.14 22.98
N ASN A 33 -16.70 -7.47 22.42
CA ASN A 33 -15.44 -8.11 22.02
C ASN A 33 -14.23 -7.28 22.43
N ASP A 34 -13.12 -7.96 22.72
CA ASP A 34 -11.83 -7.35 22.97
C ASP A 34 -10.93 -7.50 21.75
N TYR A 35 -10.22 -6.46 21.37
CA TYR A 35 -9.34 -6.48 20.20
C TYR A 35 -7.91 -6.10 20.58
N THR A 36 -6.95 -6.83 20.02
CA THR A 36 -5.53 -6.52 20.10
C THR A 36 -5.02 -6.24 18.68
N PHE A 37 -4.31 -5.14 18.50
CA PHE A 37 -3.82 -4.72 17.18
C PHE A 37 -2.31 -4.77 17.08
N THR A 38 -1.80 -5.24 15.93
CA THR A 38 -0.39 -5.23 15.57
C THR A 38 -0.22 -4.51 14.22
N LEU A 39 0.66 -3.50 14.18
CA LEU A 39 1.03 -2.81 12.93
C LEU A 39 2.41 -3.27 12.48
N ALA A 40 2.46 -3.94 11.34
CA ALA A 40 3.68 -4.47 10.73
C ALA A 40 4.17 -3.60 9.57
N GLY A 41 5.46 -3.65 9.28
CA GLY A 41 6.05 -2.93 8.14
C GLY A 41 5.83 -3.63 6.81
N SER A 42 5.73 -4.96 6.82
CA SER A 42 5.58 -5.79 5.62
C SER A 42 4.65 -6.98 5.83
N ALA A 43 4.16 -7.54 4.72
CA ALA A 43 3.30 -8.72 4.74
C ALA A 43 4.02 -9.98 5.26
N ASP A 44 5.33 -10.08 5.09
CA ASP A 44 6.13 -11.20 5.53
C ASP A 44 6.16 -11.35 7.06
N GLU A 45 5.95 -10.24 7.79
CA GLU A 45 5.83 -10.26 9.25
C GLU A 45 4.48 -10.83 9.73
N VAL A 46 3.44 -10.72 8.92
CA VAL A 46 2.05 -11.05 9.29
C VAL A 46 1.64 -12.43 8.79
N THR A 47 2.00 -12.75 7.55
CA THR A 47 1.54 -13.96 6.85
C THR A 47 1.80 -15.27 7.61
N PRO A 48 3.01 -15.51 8.17
CA PRO A 48 3.28 -16.75 8.90
C PRO A 48 2.40 -16.93 10.14
N ALA A 49 2.16 -15.85 10.89
CA ALA A 49 1.35 -15.88 12.09
C ALA A 49 -0.13 -16.16 11.76
N LEU A 50 -0.65 -15.56 10.68
CA LEU A 50 -2.01 -15.81 10.21
C LEU A 50 -2.19 -17.28 9.77
N ILE A 51 -1.26 -17.84 8.99
CA ILE A 51 -1.32 -19.24 8.52
C ILE A 51 -1.28 -20.24 9.69
N LYS A 52 -0.50 -19.93 10.73
CA LYS A 52 -0.39 -20.77 11.93
C LYS A 52 -1.57 -20.62 12.90
N GLY A 53 -2.49 -19.69 12.66
CA GLY A 53 -3.58 -19.39 13.59
C GLY A 53 -3.14 -18.66 14.86
N GLU A 54 -1.97 -18.00 14.82
CA GLU A 54 -1.47 -17.13 15.90
C GLU A 54 -2.10 -15.72 15.81
N LEU A 55 -2.72 -15.40 14.69
CA LEU A 55 -3.56 -14.22 14.43
C LEU A 55 -4.94 -14.68 13.97
N ASP A 56 -5.98 -14.02 14.47
CA ASP A 56 -7.36 -14.29 14.06
C ASP A 56 -7.70 -13.60 12.73
N MET A 57 -7.21 -12.39 12.53
CA MET A 57 -7.48 -11.56 11.34
C MET A 57 -6.25 -10.79 10.89
N ALA A 58 -6.17 -10.51 9.59
CA ALA A 58 -5.15 -9.64 9.02
C ALA A 58 -5.72 -8.77 7.89
N CYS A 59 -5.30 -7.51 7.86
CA CYS A 59 -5.54 -6.61 6.73
C CYS A 59 -4.30 -6.62 5.84
N VAL A 60 -4.45 -7.17 4.63
CA VAL A 60 -3.38 -7.39 3.67
C VAL A 60 -3.77 -6.92 2.27
N PRO A 61 -2.83 -6.70 1.35
CA PRO A 61 -3.14 -6.43 -0.04
C PRO A 61 -4.02 -7.52 -0.67
N ALA A 62 -4.96 -7.13 -1.53
CA ALA A 62 -5.98 -8.04 -2.09
C ALA A 62 -5.37 -9.24 -2.85
N ASN A 63 -4.27 -9.01 -3.60
CA ASN A 63 -3.57 -10.10 -4.29
C ASN A 63 -3.00 -11.15 -3.31
N LEU A 64 -2.48 -10.71 -2.16
CA LEU A 64 -1.98 -11.62 -1.13
C LEU A 64 -3.12 -12.40 -0.47
N ALA A 65 -4.26 -11.76 -0.22
CA ALA A 65 -5.45 -12.45 0.29
C ALA A 65 -5.88 -13.60 -0.63
N ALA A 66 -5.89 -13.38 -1.95
CA ALA A 66 -6.18 -14.44 -2.93
C ALA A 66 -5.15 -15.58 -2.90
N VAL A 67 -3.86 -15.25 -2.77
CA VAL A 67 -2.79 -16.26 -2.64
C VAL A 67 -2.95 -17.07 -1.35
N LEU A 68 -3.26 -16.40 -0.23
CA LEU A 68 -3.46 -17.07 1.06
C LEU A 68 -4.68 -18.01 1.04
N TYR A 69 -5.79 -17.55 0.47
CA TYR A 69 -6.97 -18.41 0.28
C TYR A 69 -6.62 -19.69 -0.49
N GLY A 70 -5.95 -19.55 -1.64
CA GLY A 70 -5.55 -20.70 -2.46
C GLY A 70 -4.54 -21.62 -1.77
N LYS A 71 -3.52 -21.07 -1.08
CA LYS A 71 -2.49 -21.87 -0.42
C LYS A 71 -2.95 -22.58 0.85
N THR A 72 -3.97 -22.04 1.50
CA THR A 72 -4.55 -22.63 2.73
C THR A 72 -5.81 -23.45 2.46
N GLU A 73 -6.14 -23.71 1.18
CA GLU A 73 -7.31 -24.46 0.77
C GLU A 73 -8.61 -23.93 1.39
N GLY A 74 -8.70 -22.60 1.51
CA GLY A 74 -9.88 -21.91 2.06
C GLY A 74 -9.91 -21.79 3.58
N VAL A 75 -8.86 -22.19 4.30
CA VAL A 75 -8.78 -21.95 5.76
C VAL A 75 -8.70 -20.48 6.09
N VAL A 76 -7.98 -19.70 5.26
CA VAL A 76 -7.99 -18.24 5.34
C VAL A 76 -9.04 -17.72 4.38
N GLU A 77 -10.02 -16.99 4.90
CA GLU A 77 -11.14 -16.43 4.13
C GLU A 77 -11.09 -14.91 4.08
N VAL A 78 -11.58 -14.32 2.99
CA VAL A 78 -11.72 -12.86 2.84
C VAL A 78 -13.05 -12.43 3.45
N LEU A 79 -13.00 -11.61 4.49
CA LEU A 79 -14.18 -11.09 5.17
C LEU A 79 -14.72 -9.81 4.52
N ALA A 80 -13.84 -8.92 4.13
CA ALA A 80 -14.21 -7.62 3.56
C ALA A 80 -13.04 -6.97 2.81
N VAL A 81 -13.38 -6.01 1.94
CA VAL A 81 -12.44 -5.01 1.43
C VAL A 81 -12.61 -3.75 2.28
N ASN A 82 -11.58 -3.36 3.02
CA ASN A 82 -11.65 -2.25 3.97
C ASN A 82 -11.13 -0.92 3.41
N THR A 83 -10.38 -0.94 2.32
CA THR A 83 -9.78 0.25 1.70
C THR A 83 -9.72 0.06 0.19
N LEU A 84 -10.19 1.03 -0.57
CA LEU A 84 -10.04 1.07 -2.02
C LEU A 84 -8.67 1.62 -2.41
N GLY A 85 -8.30 1.54 -3.70
CA GLY A 85 -7.00 1.95 -4.20
C GLY A 85 -6.67 3.41 -3.87
N VAL A 86 -5.46 3.66 -3.38
CA VAL A 86 -4.98 4.96 -2.89
C VAL A 86 -3.50 5.17 -3.24
N LEU A 87 -3.12 4.75 -4.46
CA LEU A 87 -1.74 4.84 -4.96
C LEU A 87 -1.57 6.07 -5.85
N TYR A 88 -0.45 6.75 -5.65
CA TYR A 88 -0.11 7.99 -6.37
C TYR A 88 1.34 7.98 -6.79
N ILE A 89 1.63 8.57 -7.97
CA ILE A 89 2.97 9.07 -8.28
C ILE A 89 3.07 10.47 -7.69
N VAL A 90 4.05 10.66 -6.83
CA VAL A 90 4.41 11.98 -6.29
C VAL A 90 5.73 12.43 -6.87
N GLU A 91 5.90 13.72 -7.03
CA GLU A 91 7.11 14.31 -7.60
C GLU A 91 7.51 15.59 -6.87
N ASN A 92 8.79 15.67 -6.54
CA ASN A 92 9.45 16.93 -6.18
C ASN A 92 10.05 17.54 -7.44
N GLY A 93 9.21 18.18 -8.23
CA GLY A 93 9.49 18.70 -9.56
C GLY A 93 8.22 18.86 -10.40
N GLU A 94 8.38 19.07 -11.70
CA GLU A 94 7.28 19.32 -12.65
C GLU A 94 7.43 18.53 -13.95
N SER A 95 8.23 17.46 -13.96
CA SER A 95 8.51 16.69 -15.17
C SER A 95 7.41 15.68 -15.53
N VAL A 96 6.65 15.20 -14.54
CA VAL A 96 5.62 14.19 -14.72
C VAL A 96 4.24 14.83 -14.81
N GLN A 97 3.62 14.79 -15.99
CA GLN A 97 2.27 15.28 -16.25
C GLN A 97 1.33 14.12 -16.70
N SER A 98 1.91 13.02 -17.15
CA SER A 98 1.21 11.82 -17.62
C SER A 98 2.05 10.56 -17.33
N ILE A 99 1.45 9.37 -17.49
CA ILE A 99 2.20 8.10 -17.40
C ILE A 99 3.36 8.07 -18.41
N ALA A 100 3.19 8.65 -19.59
CA ALA A 100 4.23 8.67 -20.64
C ALA A 100 5.52 9.36 -20.19
N ASP A 101 5.43 10.35 -19.31
CA ASP A 101 6.58 11.10 -18.81
C ASP A 101 7.44 10.30 -17.81
N LEU A 102 6.96 9.13 -17.38
CA LEU A 102 7.73 8.21 -16.53
C LEU A 102 8.82 7.46 -17.30
N LYS A 103 8.76 7.46 -18.65
CA LYS A 103 9.79 6.81 -19.47
C LYS A 103 11.16 7.44 -19.24
N GLY A 104 12.15 6.61 -18.94
CA GLY A 104 13.51 7.02 -18.62
C GLY A 104 13.71 7.50 -17.18
N GLN A 105 12.65 7.54 -16.37
CA GLN A 105 12.72 8.01 -14.98
C GLN A 105 13.10 6.89 -14.01
N THR A 106 13.58 7.31 -12.84
CA THR A 106 13.75 6.45 -11.67
C THR A 106 12.62 6.72 -10.67
N ILE A 107 11.90 5.69 -10.29
CA ILE A 107 10.76 5.75 -9.36
C ILE A 107 11.12 4.94 -8.12
N VAL A 108 11.16 5.57 -6.94
CA VAL A 108 11.27 4.80 -5.70
C VAL A 108 9.90 4.29 -5.30
N ALA A 109 9.84 3.02 -4.90
CA ALA A 109 8.58 2.38 -4.55
C ALA A 109 8.79 1.34 -3.45
N ALA A 110 7.72 0.93 -2.78
CA ALA A 110 7.69 -0.20 -1.87
C ALA A 110 6.50 -1.11 -2.20
N GLY A 111 6.50 -2.30 -1.62
CA GLY A 111 5.44 -3.28 -1.90
C GLY A 111 5.73 -4.13 -3.13
N LYS A 112 7.00 -4.48 -3.37
CA LYS A 112 7.38 -5.46 -4.40
C LYS A 112 6.67 -6.79 -4.14
N GLY A 113 6.11 -7.40 -5.19
CA GLY A 113 5.32 -8.63 -5.08
C GLY A 113 3.88 -8.40 -4.60
N SER A 114 3.42 -7.15 -4.50
CA SER A 114 2.06 -6.82 -4.07
C SER A 114 1.40 -5.77 -4.98
N THR A 115 0.21 -5.32 -4.62
CA THR A 115 -0.61 -4.40 -5.44
C THR A 115 0.15 -3.20 -6.01
N PRO A 116 1.03 -2.49 -5.26
CA PRO A 116 1.75 -1.35 -5.82
C PRO A 116 2.60 -1.71 -7.05
N GLU A 117 3.31 -2.83 -7.01
CA GLU A 117 4.10 -3.27 -8.16
C GLU A 117 3.22 -3.60 -9.36
N TYR A 118 2.19 -4.42 -9.15
CA TYR A 118 1.34 -4.87 -10.25
C TYR A 118 0.58 -3.72 -10.90
N ALA A 119 0.05 -2.80 -10.10
CA ALA A 119 -0.67 -1.62 -10.61
C ALA A 119 0.25 -0.71 -11.43
N LEU A 120 1.45 -0.39 -10.92
CA LEU A 120 2.40 0.44 -11.64
C LEU A 120 2.85 -0.21 -12.95
N ARG A 121 3.25 -1.48 -12.91
CA ARG A 121 3.72 -2.21 -14.10
C ARG A 121 2.63 -2.33 -15.16
N TYR A 122 1.39 -2.59 -14.75
CA TYR A 122 0.26 -2.64 -15.67
C TYR A 122 0.03 -1.30 -16.36
N LEU A 123 -0.06 -0.20 -15.60
CA LEU A 123 -0.26 1.14 -16.17
C LEU A 123 0.88 1.56 -17.10
N LEU A 124 2.13 1.25 -16.75
CA LEU A 124 3.27 1.48 -17.65
C LEU A 124 3.09 0.71 -18.96
N SER A 125 2.80 -0.58 -18.90
CA SER A 125 2.64 -1.44 -20.09
C SER A 125 1.50 -0.99 -20.99
N GLU A 126 0.34 -0.65 -20.42
CA GLU A 126 -0.82 -0.16 -21.19
C GLU A 126 -0.55 1.21 -21.86
N ASN A 127 0.42 1.96 -21.35
CA ASN A 127 0.89 3.21 -21.97
C ASN A 127 2.13 3.01 -22.86
N GLY A 128 2.45 1.77 -23.24
CA GLY A 128 3.56 1.47 -24.15
C GLY A 128 4.95 1.65 -23.57
N ILE A 129 5.08 1.62 -22.24
CA ILE A 129 6.35 1.71 -21.51
C ILE A 129 6.68 0.33 -20.95
N ASP A 130 7.85 -0.19 -21.34
CA ASP A 130 8.35 -1.45 -20.78
C ASP A 130 8.82 -1.22 -19.33
N PRO A 131 8.14 -1.82 -18.32
CA PRO A 131 8.50 -1.58 -16.93
C PRO A 131 9.87 -2.17 -16.51
N ASP A 132 10.48 -3.00 -17.34
CA ASP A 132 11.78 -3.60 -17.07
C ASP A 132 12.94 -2.90 -17.81
N ASN A 133 12.65 -2.19 -18.90
CA ASN A 133 13.68 -1.59 -19.75
C ASN A 133 13.55 -0.07 -19.90
N ASP A 134 12.34 0.47 -19.82
CA ASP A 134 12.07 1.89 -20.08
C ASP A 134 12.04 2.76 -18.81
N VAL A 135 11.98 2.16 -17.62
CA VAL A 135 12.00 2.84 -16.31
C VAL A 135 12.91 2.10 -15.35
N THR A 136 13.39 2.79 -14.32
CA THR A 136 14.06 2.15 -13.19
C THR A 136 13.14 2.21 -11.99
N ILE A 137 12.73 1.07 -11.42
CA ILE A 137 11.97 1.04 -10.18
C ILE A 137 12.91 0.62 -9.05
N ASP A 138 13.21 1.56 -8.15
CA ASP A 138 14.07 1.33 -6.99
C ASP A 138 13.21 0.90 -5.80
N TRP A 139 13.18 -0.41 -5.55
CA TRP A 139 12.36 -1.02 -4.52
C TRP A 139 12.95 -0.86 -3.13
N LYS A 140 12.18 -0.26 -2.23
CA LYS A 140 12.46 -0.15 -0.80
C LYS A 140 11.65 -1.17 -0.01
N SER A 141 12.09 -1.45 1.21
CA SER A 141 11.40 -2.39 2.10
C SER A 141 10.07 -1.84 2.61
N GLU A 142 10.02 -0.52 2.88
CA GLU A 142 8.85 0.17 3.42
C GLU A 142 8.58 1.50 2.70
N HIS A 143 7.32 1.96 2.72
CA HIS A 143 6.94 3.27 2.17
C HIS A 143 7.62 4.44 2.89
N SER A 144 7.92 4.30 4.17
CA SER A 144 8.67 5.29 4.95
C SER A 144 10.07 5.57 4.38
N GLU A 145 10.73 4.56 3.80
CA GLU A 145 12.03 4.70 3.15
C GLU A 145 11.91 5.48 1.83
N CYS A 146 10.80 5.32 1.10
CA CYS A 146 10.53 6.13 -0.09
C CYS A 146 10.36 7.61 0.29
N VAL A 147 9.64 7.90 1.38
CA VAL A 147 9.48 9.26 1.91
C VAL A 147 10.84 9.84 2.32
N ALA A 148 11.70 9.05 2.97
CA ALA A 148 13.04 9.48 3.36
C ALA A 148 13.92 9.79 2.14
N ALA A 149 13.86 8.96 1.09
CA ALA A 149 14.59 9.18 -0.16
C ALA A 149 14.16 10.48 -0.86
N LEU A 150 12.87 10.78 -0.90
CA LEU A 150 12.35 12.06 -1.40
C LEU A 150 12.83 13.25 -0.55
N ALA A 151 12.71 13.15 0.78
CA ALA A 151 13.08 14.22 1.70
C ALA A 151 14.59 14.54 1.70
N SER A 152 15.43 13.53 1.44
CA SER A 152 16.89 13.70 1.33
C SER A 152 17.35 14.16 -0.05
N GLY A 153 16.46 14.23 -1.04
CA GLY A 153 16.79 14.54 -2.43
C GLY A 153 17.51 13.40 -3.18
N GLN A 154 17.55 12.18 -2.61
CA GLN A 154 18.07 11.00 -3.30
C GLN A 154 17.12 10.53 -4.42
N ALA A 155 15.84 10.85 -4.31
CA ALA A 155 14.83 10.60 -5.31
C ALA A 155 13.98 11.87 -5.53
N THR A 156 13.43 12.00 -6.74
CA THR A 156 12.48 13.07 -7.08
C THR A 156 11.09 12.53 -7.36
N ILE A 157 10.97 11.26 -7.72
CA ILE A 157 9.70 10.60 -8.07
C ILE A 157 9.53 9.36 -7.19
N ALA A 158 8.34 9.18 -6.63
CA ALA A 158 7.99 7.99 -5.86
C ALA A 158 6.56 7.53 -6.13
N LEU A 159 6.36 6.21 -5.99
CA LEU A 159 5.03 5.61 -5.85
C LEU A 159 4.71 5.51 -4.36
N LEU A 160 3.70 6.21 -3.90
CA LEU A 160 3.28 6.22 -2.50
C LEU A 160 1.77 6.00 -2.35
N PRO A 161 1.35 5.23 -1.35
CA PRO A 161 -0.04 5.20 -0.91
C PRO A 161 -0.35 6.31 0.08
N GLN A 162 -1.63 6.58 0.33
CA GLN A 162 -2.02 7.28 1.56
C GLN A 162 -1.82 6.36 2.78
N PRO A 163 -1.45 6.89 3.95
CA PRO A 163 -1.23 8.32 4.28
C PRO A 163 0.18 8.84 3.97
N PHE A 164 1.05 8.05 3.35
CA PHE A 164 2.46 8.43 3.10
C PHE A 164 2.61 9.62 2.16
N VAL A 165 1.67 9.82 1.23
CA VAL A 165 1.63 11.05 0.40
C VAL A 165 1.51 12.28 1.30
N THR A 166 0.55 12.29 2.23
CA THR A 166 0.36 13.41 3.17
C THR A 166 1.57 13.60 4.07
N VAL A 167 2.18 12.52 4.55
CA VAL A 167 3.41 12.58 5.35
C VAL A 167 4.56 13.18 4.55
N ALA A 168 4.73 12.77 3.29
CA ALA A 168 5.77 13.33 2.42
C ALA A 168 5.54 14.82 2.13
N GLN A 169 4.31 15.21 1.81
CA GLN A 169 3.95 16.63 1.58
C GLN A 169 4.17 17.51 2.81
N SER A 170 4.01 16.97 4.03
CA SER A 170 4.29 17.71 5.25
C SER A 170 5.78 17.96 5.50
N LYS A 171 6.66 17.19 4.86
CA LYS A 171 8.11 17.25 5.01
C LYS A 171 8.83 17.95 3.86
N ILE A 172 8.20 17.98 2.69
CA ILE A 172 8.82 18.43 1.44
C ILE A 172 7.92 19.50 0.83
N GLU A 173 8.40 20.74 0.92
CA GLU A 173 7.70 21.88 0.30
C GLU A 173 7.62 21.69 -1.21
N GLY A 174 6.45 21.89 -1.80
CA GLY A 174 6.23 21.77 -3.23
C GLY A 174 6.09 20.35 -3.78
N LEU A 175 6.10 19.31 -2.94
CA LEU A 175 5.85 17.96 -3.39
C LEU A 175 4.44 17.83 -3.98
N ARG A 176 4.37 17.45 -5.26
CA ARG A 176 3.11 17.27 -6.00
C ARG A 176 2.61 15.83 -5.95
N MET A 177 1.30 15.65 -5.91
CA MET A 177 0.64 14.45 -6.43
C MET A 177 0.56 14.59 -7.95
N ALA A 178 1.53 13.99 -8.66
CA ALA A 178 1.61 14.11 -10.11
C ALA A 178 0.53 13.26 -10.81
N LEU A 179 0.34 12.02 -10.37
CA LEU A 179 -0.64 11.10 -10.96
C LEU A 179 -1.41 10.35 -9.86
N ASP A 180 -2.71 10.19 -10.08
CA ASP A 180 -3.58 9.28 -9.32
C ASP A 180 -3.73 7.98 -10.11
N LEU A 181 -3.22 6.86 -9.58
CA LEU A 181 -3.24 5.59 -10.31
C LEU A 181 -4.66 5.06 -10.56
N ASN A 182 -5.64 5.41 -9.72
CA ASN A 182 -7.04 5.04 -10.00
C ASN A 182 -7.58 5.80 -11.22
N ALA A 183 -7.34 7.11 -11.29
CA ALA A 183 -7.75 7.92 -12.41
C ALA A 183 -7.09 7.47 -13.72
N GLU A 184 -5.79 7.14 -13.66
CA GLU A 184 -5.06 6.59 -14.82
C GLU A 184 -5.60 5.21 -15.24
N TRP A 185 -5.98 4.37 -14.28
CA TRP A 185 -6.59 3.07 -14.56
C TRP A 185 -7.96 3.21 -15.21
N ASP A 186 -8.81 4.06 -14.67
CA ASP A 186 -10.16 4.31 -15.20
C ASP A 186 -10.10 4.92 -16.61
N ALA A 187 -9.06 5.65 -16.93
CA ALA A 187 -8.82 6.22 -18.25
C ALA A 187 -8.48 5.17 -19.34
N LEU A 188 -8.05 3.97 -18.95
CA LEU A 188 -7.76 2.88 -19.91
C LEU A 188 -9.04 2.23 -20.45
N ASP A 189 -10.15 2.27 -19.70
CA ASP A 189 -11.40 1.59 -20.02
C ASP A 189 -12.33 2.43 -20.95
N ASN A 190 -11.86 3.58 -21.47
CA ASN A 190 -12.61 4.49 -22.35
C ASN A 190 -12.17 4.44 -23.80
#